data_2f72c5cdd75852039374a096154350db
#
_entry.id   2f72c5cdd75852039374a096154350db
#
_cell.length_a   1.000
_cell.length_b   1.000
_cell.length_c   1.000
_cell.angle_alpha   90.00
_cell.angle_beta   90.00
_cell.angle_gamma   90.00
#
_symmetry.space_group_name_H-M   'P 1'
#
loop_
_entity.id
_entity.type
_entity.pdbx_description
1 polymer ?
#
loop_
_entity_poly.entity_id
_entity_poly.type
_entity_poly.pdbx_seq_one_letter_code
_entity_poly.pdbx_strand_id
1 'polypeptide(L)'
;MNDAQIKSWISSGKTALGIEFGSTRIKSVLIGPDHSVLAIGGHSWENQLVNGVWTYSLDAIWNGLQDSYADLARQVETQYGLKLTTIGSIGLSAMMHGYLPFDGEGKLLAEFRTWRNSMTAQAAGELTELFGQNIPERWSIAHLDQAILNGEDHVPQIRFLTTLEGYVHWQLTGRKVLGVGEGSGMFPVDPATCQYDAARVEKFNARVAKYNFPWKLIDILPTILMAGDDAGSLTEAGARLLDPTGTLQAGIPFCPPEGDAETGMVATNSIAPRTGNVSAG
;
A
#
# COMPACT_ATOMS: atom_id res chain seq x y z
N MET A 1 2.55 22.53 24.89
CA MET A 1 2.60 23.25 23.60
C MET A 1 1.65 24.42 23.60
N ASN A 2 1.98 25.53 22.93
CA ASN A 2 1.05 26.60 22.75
C ASN A 2 0.50 26.64 21.31
N ASP A 3 -0.70 27.18 21.12
CA ASP A 3 -1.38 27.21 19.81
C ASP A 3 -0.57 27.91 18.71
N ALA A 4 0.21 28.94 19.06
CA ALA A 4 1.01 29.68 18.09
C ALA A 4 2.11 28.79 17.47
N GLN A 5 2.70 27.89 18.25
CA GLN A 5 3.71 26.93 17.78
C GLN A 5 3.10 25.90 16.85
N ILE A 6 1.94 25.34 17.22
CA ILE A 6 1.23 24.36 16.37
C ILE A 6 0.84 25.00 15.04
N LYS A 7 0.28 26.22 15.07
CA LYS A 7 -0.07 26.98 13.85
C LYS A 7 1.15 27.23 12.96
N SER A 8 2.30 27.54 13.58
CA SER A 8 3.57 27.69 12.84
C SER A 8 4.01 26.37 12.16
N TRP A 9 3.87 25.22 12.83
CA TRP A 9 4.19 23.93 12.23
C TRP A 9 3.29 23.60 11.04
N ILE A 10 1.97 23.78 11.20
CA ILE A 10 1.00 23.52 10.15
C ILE A 10 1.26 24.42 8.93
N SER A 11 1.40 25.73 9.15
CA SER A 11 1.58 26.70 8.05
C SER A 11 2.93 26.58 7.34
N SER A 12 3.96 26.06 8.00
CA SER A 12 5.29 25.87 7.43
C SER A 12 5.54 24.44 6.89
N GLY A 13 4.54 23.56 6.93
CA GLY A 13 4.70 22.15 6.51
C GLY A 13 5.61 21.33 7.42
N LYS A 14 5.81 21.73 8.68
CA LYS A 14 6.58 20.92 9.65
C LYS A 14 5.68 19.91 10.35
N THR A 15 4.98 19.11 9.56
CA THR A 15 4.05 18.07 10.01
C THR A 15 4.25 16.81 9.19
N ALA A 16 3.80 15.67 9.69
CA ALA A 16 3.73 14.45 8.89
C ALA A 16 2.29 13.92 8.90
N LEU A 17 1.84 13.41 7.76
CA LEU A 17 0.54 12.78 7.57
C LEU A 17 0.72 11.28 7.39
N GLY A 18 0.16 10.49 8.29
CA GLY A 18 0.00 9.06 8.11
C GLY A 18 -1.41 8.73 7.66
N ILE A 19 -1.56 7.86 6.65
CA ILE A 19 -2.85 7.36 6.18
C ILE A 19 -2.82 5.83 6.23
N GLU A 20 -3.79 5.23 6.93
CA GLU A 20 -3.92 3.78 7.08
C GLU A 20 -5.23 3.30 6.46
N PHE A 21 -5.15 2.31 5.57
CA PHE A 21 -6.29 1.58 5.02
C PHE A 21 -6.49 0.27 5.80
N GLY A 22 -7.12 0.37 6.96
CA GLY A 22 -7.48 -0.81 7.75
C GLY A 22 -8.72 -1.53 7.19
N SER A 23 -8.97 -2.77 7.60
CA SER A 23 -10.06 -3.60 7.05
C SER A 23 -11.48 -3.04 7.28
N THR A 24 -11.67 -2.18 8.28
CA THR A 24 -12.98 -1.61 8.63
C THR A 24 -12.99 -0.09 8.65
N ARG A 25 -11.83 0.55 8.57
CA ARG A 25 -11.70 1.99 8.66
C ARG A 25 -10.46 2.49 7.95
N ILE A 26 -10.61 3.58 7.20
CA ILE A 26 -9.49 4.40 6.71
C ILE A 26 -9.27 5.50 7.74
N LYS A 27 -8.02 5.72 8.14
CA LYS A 27 -7.63 6.73 9.13
C LYS A 27 -6.56 7.64 8.55
N SER A 28 -6.67 8.91 8.85
CA SER A 28 -5.65 9.92 8.54
C SER A 28 -5.24 10.60 9.84
N VAL A 29 -3.95 10.72 10.11
CA VAL A 29 -3.41 11.31 11.34
C VAL A 29 -2.33 12.32 10.98
N LEU A 30 -2.52 13.58 11.39
CA LEU A 30 -1.51 14.62 11.27
C LEU A 30 -0.75 14.73 12.58
N ILE A 31 0.58 14.68 12.54
CA ILE A 31 1.44 14.84 13.72
C ILE A 31 2.40 16.01 13.57
N GLY A 32 2.78 16.59 14.70
CA GLY A 32 3.84 17.61 14.79
C GLY A 32 5.24 17.00 14.85
N PRO A 33 6.29 17.85 14.84
CA PRO A 33 7.70 17.40 14.95
C PRO A 33 8.05 16.70 16.26
N ASP A 34 7.23 16.87 17.28
CA ASP A 34 7.34 16.24 18.59
C ASP A 34 6.50 14.95 18.69
N HIS A 35 5.97 14.49 17.57
CA HIS A 35 5.07 13.34 17.43
C HIS A 35 3.71 13.51 18.12
N SER A 36 3.36 14.70 18.58
CA SER A 36 2.01 14.96 19.09
C SER A 36 0.98 14.90 17.97
N VAL A 37 -0.17 14.30 18.25
CA VAL A 37 -1.30 14.23 17.33
C VAL A 37 -1.97 15.61 17.27
N LEU A 38 -2.06 16.19 16.06
CA LEU A 38 -2.66 17.50 15.81
C LEU A 38 -4.09 17.38 15.29
N ALA A 39 -4.37 16.42 14.44
CA ALA A 39 -5.71 16.13 13.92
C ALA A 39 -5.83 14.67 13.48
N ILE A 40 -7.06 14.16 13.51
CA ILE A 40 -7.38 12.80 13.07
C ILE A 40 -8.60 12.84 12.17
N GLY A 41 -8.54 12.23 11.01
CA GLY A 41 -9.70 12.01 10.15
C GLY A 41 -10.00 10.52 9.99
N GLY A 42 -11.21 10.18 9.57
CA GLY A 42 -11.58 8.79 9.40
C GLY A 42 -12.78 8.57 8.52
N HIS A 43 -12.81 7.39 7.89
CA HIS A 43 -13.92 6.88 7.10
C HIS A 43 -14.13 5.40 7.42
N SER A 44 -15.36 5.01 7.75
CA SER A 44 -15.71 3.60 7.98
C SER A 44 -16.14 2.96 6.66
N TRP A 45 -15.60 1.80 6.36
CA TRP A 45 -15.95 1.04 5.17
C TRP A 45 -16.03 -0.46 5.45
N GLU A 46 -16.53 -1.24 4.51
CA GLU A 46 -16.70 -2.68 4.66
C GLU A 46 -16.17 -3.43 3.44
N ASN A 47 -15.56 -4.58 3.70
CA ASN A 47 -15.16 -5.55 2.68
C ASN A 47 -16.43 -6.19 2.09
N GLN A 48 -16.51 -6.25 0.77
CA GLN A 48 -17.66 -6.79 0.04
C GLN A 48 -17.33 -8.14 -0.57
N LEU A 49 -18.30 -9.02 -0.62
CA LEU A 49 -18.21 -10.29 -1.33
C LEU A 49 -18.86 -10.15 -2.71
N VAL A 50 -18.05 -10.02 -3.75
CA VAL A 50 -18.49 -9.88 -5.14
C VAL A 50 -18.05 -11.09 -5.93
N ASN A 51 -18.99 -11.84 -6.50
CA ASN A 51 -18.72 -13.06 -7.29
C ASN A 51 -17.80 -14.08 -6.57
N GLY A 52 -17.94 -14.19 -5.24
CA GLY A 52 -17.11 -15.08 -4.43
C GLY A 52 -15.73 -14.51 -4.06
N VAL A 53 -15.44 -13.25 -4.38
CA VAL A 53 -14.19 -12.56 -4.06
C VAL A 53 -14.45 -11.51 -2.98
N TRP A 54 -13.71 -11.56 -1.87
CA TRP A 54 -13.67 -10.50 -0.87
C TRP A 54 -12.84 -9.33 -1.40
N THR A 55 -13.48 -8.18 -1.60
CA THR A 55 -12.93 -7.03 -2.32
C THR A 55 -13.34 -5.69 -1.73
N TYR A 56 -12.65 -4.63 -2.15
CA TYR A 56 -13.08 -3.23 -2.10
C TYR A 56 -13.00 -2.68 -3.53
N SER A 57 -14.02 -1.95 -3.98
CA SER A 57 -13.96 -1.30 -5.29
C SER A 57 -12.95 -0.14 -5.27
N LEU A 58 -12.37 0.21 -6.45
CA LEU A 58 -11.47 1.36 -6.54
C LEU A 58 -12.19 2.66 -6.13
N ASP A 59 -13.48 2.80 -6.45
CA ASP A 59 -14.29 3.96 -6.02
C ASP A 59 -14.41 4.03 -4.50
N ALA A 60 -14.60 2.88 -3.81
CA ALA A 60 -14.65 2.86 -2.35
C ALA A 60 -13.31 3.27 -1.72
N ILE A 61 -12.19 2.86 -2.33
CA ILE A 61 -10.84 3.25 -1.89
C ILE A 61 -10.68 4.77 -1.97
N TRP A 62 -11.02 5.37 -3.12
CA TRP A 62 -10.85 6.81 -3.33
C TRP A 62 -11.83 7.64 -2.51
N ASN A 63 -13.10 7.27 -2.48
CA ASN A 63 -14.10 7.96 -1.65
C ASN A 63 -13.70 7.94 -0.18
N GLY A 64 -13.26 6.78 0.32
CA GLY A 64 -12.87 6.66 1.72
C GLY A 64 -11.59 7.43 2.07
N LEU A 65 -10.60 7.46 1.17
CA LEU A 65 -9.39 8.27 1.32
C LEU A 65 -9.73 9.76 1.37
N GLN A 66 -10.52 10.25 0.41
CA GLN A 66 -10.94 11.64 0.32
C GLN A 66 -11.74 12.06 1.56
N ASP A 67 -12.69 11.25 2.00
CA ASP A 67 -13.49 11.52 3.21
C ASP A 67 -12.61 11.58 4.46
N SER A 68 -11.67 10.63 4.62
CA SER A 68 -10.75 10.60 5.75
C SER A 68 -9.84 11.83 5.77
N TYR A 69 -9.30 12.24 4.61
CA TYR A 69 -8.50 13.45 4.49
C TYR A 69 -9.32 14.72 4.73
N ALA A 70 -10.51 14.82 4.15
CA ALA A 70 -11.40 15.98 4.31
C ALA A 70 -11.83 16.16 5.79
N ASP A 71 -12.09 15.04 6.50
CA ASP A 71 -12.39 15.08 7.94
C ASP A 71 -11.22 15.65 8.75
N LEU A 72 -9.99 15.17 8.45
CA LEU A 72 -8.77 15.68 9.08
C LEU A 72 -8.55 17.19 8.76
N ALA A 73 -8.68 17.58 7.50
CA ALA A 73 -8.48 18.99 7.09
C ALA A 73 -9.50 19.94 7.76
N ARG A 74 -10.77 19.48 7.89
CA ARG A 74 -11.82 20.21 8.62
C ARG A 74 -11.48 20.35 10.12
N GLN A 75 -10.92 19.32 10.74
CA GLN A 75 -10.48 19.41 12.14
C GLN A 75 -9.32 20.41 12.30
N VAL A 76 -8.36 20.43 11.39
CA VAL A 76 -7.28 21.44 11.39
C VAL A 76 -7.87 22.86 11.30
N GLU A 77 -8.80 23.09 10.38
CA GLU A 77 -9.45 24.39 10.22
C GLU A 77 -10.25 24.79 11.46
N THR A 78 -11.01 23.86 12.04
CA THR A 78 -11.83 24.11 13.24
C THR A 78 -10.99 24.41 14.47
N GLN A 79 -9.92 23.65 14.71
CA GLN A 79 -9.09 23.78 15.91
C GLN A 79 -8.09 24.92 15.83
N TYR A 80 -7.50 25.14 14.66
CA TYR A 80 -6.37 26.06 14.50
C TYR A 80 -6.70 27.28 13.63
N GLY A 81 -7.85 27.30 12.94
CA GLY A 81 -8.23 28.39 12.03
C GLY A 81 -7.36 28.46 10.77
N LEU A 82 -6.77 27.34 10.35
CA LEU A 82 -5.85 27.26 9.22
C LEU A 82 -6.34 26.22 8.19
N LYS A 83 -6.18 26.54 6.92
CA LYS A 83 -6.32 25.54 5.85
C LYS A 83 -5.03 24.74 5.72
N LEU A 84 -5.15 23.44 5.52
CA LEU A 84 -4.02 22.53 5.34
C LEU A 84 -3.53 22.58 3.88
N THR A 85 -2.63 23.53 3.60
CA THR A 85 -2.12 23.77 2.23
C THR A 85 -0.86 22.96 1.92
N THR A 86 -0.09 22.59 2.95
CA THR A 86 1.17 21.85 2.82
C THR A 86 1.40 20.96 4.03
N ILE A 87 2.20 19.91 3.82
CA ILE A 87 2.58 18.88 4.81
C ILE A 87 4.06 18.56 4.55
N GLY A 88 4.82 18.22 5.59
CA GLY A 88 6.25 17.92 5.44
C GLY A 88 6.53 16.58 4.77
N SER A 89 5.71 15.56 5.07
CA SER A 89 5.79 14.24 4.44
C SER A 89 4.48 13.48 4.56
N ILE A 90 4.24 12.52 3.66
CA ILE A 90 3.09 11.63 3.70
C ILE A 90 3.58 10.18 3.72
N GLY A 91 3.03 9.36 4.63
CA GLY A 91 3.21 7.92 4.68
C GLY A 91 1.89 7.19 4.48
N LEU A 92 1.92 6.09 3.73
CA LEU A 92 0.78 5.21 3.51
C LEU A 92 1.03 3.87 4.18
N SER A 93 0.01 3.35 4.84
CA SER A 93 -0.06 2.00 5.36
C SER A 93 -1.38 1.37 4.95
N ALA A 94 -1.39 0.07 4.68
CA ALA A 94 -2.63 -0.64 4.40
C ALA A 94 -2.61 -2.06 4.96
N MET A 95 -3.80 -2.68 5.00
CA MET A 95 -3.90 -4.12 5.22
C MET A 95 -2.98 -4.85 4.24
N MET A 96 -2.07 -5.66 4.78
CA MET A 96 -1.07 -6.38 3.99
C MET A 96 -1.67 -7.27 2.93
N HIS A 97 -0.84 -7.56 1.93
CA HIS A 97 -1.11 -8.48 0.85
C HIS A 97 -2.22 -7.98 -0.09
N GLY A 98 -2.48 -8.75 -1.11
CA GLY A 98 -3.52 -8.45 -2.06
C GLY A 98 -3.08 -8.71 -3.49
N TYR A 99 -4.05 -8.71 -4.38
CA TYR A 99 -3.82 -8.92 -5.79
C TYR A 99 -4.57 -7.86 -6.59
N LEU A 100 -3.84 -6.88 -7.06
CA LEU A 100 -4.31 -5.76 -7.87
C LEU A 100 -3.52 -5.75 -9.19
N PRO A 101 -3.97 -6.51 -10.22
CA PRO A 101 -3.33 -6.58 -11.53
C PRO A 101 -3.82 -5.47 -12.45
N PHE A 102 -2.90 -4.73 -13.06
CA PHE A 102 -3.20 -3.65 -14.00
C PHE A 102 -2.58 -3.92 -15.37
N ASP A 103 -3.24 -3.45 -16.42
CA ASP A 103 -2.70 -3.41 -17.79
C ASP A 103 -1.73 -2.23 -18.00
N GLY A 104 -1.28 -2.05 -19.27
CA GLY A 104 -0.37 -0.96 -19.63
C GLY A 104 -1.00 0.43 -19.59
N GLU A 105 -2.33 0.52 -19.61
CA GLU A 105 -3.08 1.77 -19.52
C GLU A 105 -3.48 2.11 -18.08
N GLY A 106 -3.19 1.22 -17.13
CA GLY A 106 -3.53 1.39 -15.72
C GLY A 106 -4.95 0.98 -15.36
N LYS A 107 -5.60 0.18 -16.21
CA LYS A 107 -6.91 -0.39 -15.94
C LYS A 107 -6.77 -1.64 -15.07
N LEU A 108 -7.57 -1.73 -14.00
CA LEU A 108 -7.65 -2.93 -13.18
C LEU A 108 -8.24 -4.10 -14.01
N LEU A 109 -7.55 -5.22 -14.01
CA LEU A 109 -7.86 -6.38 -14.87
C LEU A 109 -8.75 -7.44 -14.21
N ALA A 110 -8.75 -7.49 -12.88
CA ALA A 110 -9.56 -8.39 -12.09
C ALA A 110 -9.98 -7.72 -10.79
N GLU A 111 -11.02 -8.23 -10.12
CA GLU A 111 -11.41 -7.76 -8.80
C GLU A 111 -10.23 -7.77 -7.84
N PHE A 112 -10.10 -6.71 -7.03
CA PHE A 112 -9.10 -6.67 -5.96
C PHE A 112 -9.31 -7.85 -5.00
N ARG A 113 -8.38 -8.78 -4.94
CA ARG A 113 -8.41 -9.93 -4.03
C ARG A 113 -7.68 -9.55 -2.75
N THR A 114 -8.43 -9.34 -1.67
CA THR A 114 -7.87 -8.96 -0.35
C THR A 114 -7.28 -10.17 0.37
N TRP A 115 -6.60 -9.94 1.50
CA TRP A 115 -6.03 -10.97 2.37
C TRP A 115 -7.05 -12.02 2.87
N ARG A 116 -8.35 -11.71 2.80
CA ARG A 116 -9.44 -12.62 3.24
C ARG A 116 -9.73 -13.75 2.25
N ASN A 117 -9.19 -13.68 1.04
CA ASN A 117 -9.42 -14.69 0.02
C ASN A 117 -8.48 -15.88 0.22
N SER A 118 -9.06 -17.08 0.35
CA SER A 118 -8.37 -18.35 0.56
C SER A 118 -8.48 -19.29 -0.67
N MET A 119 -8.62 -18.73 -1.87
CA MET A 119 -8.82 -19.49 -3.11
C MET A 119 -7.54 -20.02 -3.75
N THR A 120 -6.38 -19.89 -3.08
CA THR A 120 -5.03 -20.09 -3.66
C THR A 120 -4.29 -21.28 -3.06
N ALA A 121 -4.98 -22.19 -2.38
CA ALA A 121 -4.35 -23.30 -1.66
C ALA A 121 -3.46 -24.17 -2.54
N GLN A 122 -3.88 -24.46 -3.80
CA GLN A 122 -3.06 -25.22 -4.74
C GLN A 122 -1.76 -24.49 -5.08
N ALA A 123 -1.87 -23.24 -5.52
CA ALA A 123 -0.71 -22.41 -5.88
C ALA A 123 0.25 -22.24 -4.70
N ALA A 124 -0.28 -21.93 -3.51
CA ALA A 124 0.51 -21.76 -2.30
C ALA A 124 1.31 -23.03 -1.95
N GLY A 125 0.68 -24.21 -2.05
CA GLY A 125 1.35 -25.49 -1.83
C GLY A 125 2.47 -25.74 -2.83
N GLU A 126 2.18 -25.61 -4.13
CA GLU A 126 3.15 -25.83 -5.21
C GLU A 126 4.32 -24.82 -5.16
N LEU A 127 4.04 -23.55 -4.84
CA LEU A 127 5.09 -22.54 -4.68
C LEU A 127 5.93 -22.75 -3.42
N THR A 128 5.34 -23.25 -2.32
CA THR A 128 6.07 -23.63 -1.10
C THR A 128 7.11 -24.71 -1.41
N GLU A 129 6.73 -25.74 -2.16
CA GLU A 129 7.66 -26.79 -2.61
C GLU A 129 8.75 -26.22 -3.55
N LEU A 130 8.34 -25.42 -4.54
CA LEU A 130 9.25 -24.84 -5.53
C LEU A 130 10.33 -23.95 -4.91
N PHE A 131 9.94 -23.13 -3.94
CA PHE A 131 10.84 -22.14 -3.32
C PHE A 131 11.58 -22.68 -2.09
N GLY A 132 11.11 -23.81 -1.51
CA GLY A 132 11.63 -24.31 -0.24
C GLY A 132 11.37 -23.38 0.93
N GLN A 133 10.30 -22.60 0.86
CA GLN A 133 9.87 -21.60 1.84
C GLN A 133 8.34 -21.56 1.86
N ASN A 134 7.75 -21.45 3.05
CA ASN A 134 6.30 -21.33 3.18
C ASN A 134 5.77 -20.10 2.43
N ILE A 135 4.84 -20.32 1.51
CA ILE A 135 4.11 -19.27 0.78
C ILE A 135 2.66 -19.30 1.26
N PRO A 136 2.25 -18.30 2.06
CA PRO A 136 0.87 -18.19 2.52
C PRO A 136 -0.11 -17.96 1.36
N GLU A 137 -1.33 -18.49 1.49
CA GLU A 137 -2.37 -18.35 0.47
C GLU A 137 -2.72 -16.91 0.12
N ARG A 138 -2.59 -15.99 1.07
CA ARG A 138 -2.91 -14.57 0.91
C ARG A 138 -1.85 -13.75 0.16
N TRP A 139 -0.66 -14.30 -0.10
CA TRP A 139 0.40 -13.59 -0.80
C TRP A 139 0.04 -13.32 -2.27
N SER A 140 0.50 -12.17 -2.79
CA SER A 140 0.21 -11.76 -4.17
C SER A 140 0.69 -12.79 -5.20
N ILE A 141 1.84 -13.41 -4.96
CA ILE A 141 2.37 -14.46 -5.87
C ILE A 141 1.50 -15.73 -5.86
N ALA A 142 0.88 -16.09 -4.73
CA ALA A 142 -0.04 -17.22 -4.68
C ALA A 142 -1.31 -16.93 -5.49
N HIS A 143 -1.82 -15.71 -5.44
CA HIS A 143 -2.95 -15.28 -6.27
C HIS A 143 -2.60 -15.24 -7.76
N LEU A 144 -1.41 -14.76 -8.13
CA LEU A 144 -0.94 -14.75 -9.51
C LEU A 144 -0.82 -16.18 -10.05
N ASP A 145 -0.14 -17.06 -9.31
CA ASP A 145 0.05 -18.46 -9.75
C ASP A 145 -1.29 -19.21 -9.84
N GLN A 146 -2.21 -18.96 -8.90
CA GLN A 146 -3.55 -19.54 -8.96
C GLN A 146 -4.34 -19.04 -10.18
N ALA A 147 -4.24 -17.77 -10.52
CA ALA A 147 -4.85 -17.21 -11.73
C ALA A 147 -4.28 -17.87 -13.01
N ILE A 148 -2.96 -18.16 -13.02
CA ILE A 148 -2.31 -18.91 -14.10
C ILE A 148 -2.83 -20.33 -14.17
N LEU A 149 -2.93 -21.03 -13.05
CA LEU A 149 -3.44 -22.41 -12.99
C LEU A 149 -4.90 -22.49 -13.43
N ASN A 150 -5.71 -21.50 -13.10
CA ASN A 150 -7.10 -21.40 -13.52
C ASN A 150 -7.26 -20.99 -15.00
N GLY A 151 -6.19 -20.56 -15.68
CA GLY A 151 -6.26 -20.05 -17.05
C GLY A 151 -7.04 -18.73 -17.17
N GLU A 152 -6.96 -17.84 -16.17
CA GLU A 152 -7.70 -16.59 -16.18
C GLU A 152 -7.21 -15.64 -17.29
N ASP A 153 -8.12 -15.15 -18.13
CA ASP A 153 -7.86 -14.40 -19.37
C ASP A 153 -7.07 -13.11 -19.17
N HIS A 154 -7.09 -12.54 -17.99
CA HIS A 154 -6.39 -11.28 -17.68
C HIS A 154 -4.88 -11.45 -17.50
N VAL A 155 -4.40 -12.65 -17.17
CA VAL A 155 -2.99 -12.91 -16.82
C VAL A 155 -2.00 -12.43 -17.89
N PRO A 156 -2.17 -12.70 -19.18
CA PRO A 156 -1.27 -12.21 -20.22
C PRO A 156 -1.25 -10.68 -20.37
N GLN A 157 -2.29 -10.00 -19.89
CA GLN A 157 -2.45 -8.56 -20.02
C GLN A 157 -1.76 -7.78 -18.92
N ILE A 158 -1.34 -8.44 -17.83
CA ILE A 158 -0.71 -7.78 -16.68
C ILE A 158 0.57 -7.06 -17.12
N ARG A 159 0.68 -5.79 -16.67
CA ARG A 159 1.87 -4.95 -16.82
C ARG A 159 2.32 -4.35 -15.48
N PHE A 160 1.46 -4.45 -14.48
CA PHE A 160 1.78 -4.07 -13.10
C PHE A 160 0.91 -4.86 -12.14
N LEU A 161 1.52 -5.45 -11.13
CA LEU A 161 0.88 -6.15 -10.04
C LEU A 161 1.29 -5.49 -8.73
N THR A 162 0.35 -5.10 -7.89
CA THR A 162 0.64 -4.42 -6.63
C THR A 162 -0.38 -4.75 -5.55
N THR A 163 -0.20 -4.15 -4.38
CA THR A 163 -1.08 -4.18 -3.22
C THR A 163 -1.82 -2.84 -3.08
N LEU A 164 -2.68 -2.69 -2.07
CA LEU A 164 -3.55 -1.52 -1.93
C LEU A 164 -2.75 -0.23 -1.74
N GLU A 165 -1.80 -0.21 -0.80
CA GLU A 165 -0.96 0.98 -0.54
C GLU A 165 -0.05 1.30 -1.72
N GLY A 166 0.45 0.29 -2.42
CA GLY A 166 1.24 0.48 -3.64
C GLY A 166 0.41 1.07 -4.78
N TYR A 167 -0.87 0.67 -4.91
CA TYR A 167 -1.80 1.27 -5.87
C TYR A 167 -2.07 2.74 -5.55
N VAL A 168 -2.43 3.06 -4.30
CA VAL A 168 -2.70 4.43 -3.88
C VAL A 168 -1.46 5.31 -4.03
N HIS A 169 -0.30 4.81 -3.62
CA HIS A 169 0.98 5.51 -3.77
C HIS A 169 1.27 5.83 -5.24
N TRP A 170 1.14 4.83 -6.12
CA TRP A 170 1.36 5.03 -7.56
C TRP A 170 0.45 6.12 -8.13
N GLN A 171 -0.84 6.13 -7.79
CA GLN A 171 -1.78 7.15 -8.27
C GLN A 171 -1.44 8.56 -7.76
N LEU A 172 -0.94 8.68 -6.52
CA LEU A 172 -0.62 9.98 -5.92
C LEU A 172 0.73 10.53 -6.39
N THR A 173 1.71 9.65 -6.65
CA THR A 173 3.11 10.05 -6.94
C THR A 173 3.58 9.73 -8.36
N GLY A 174 2.88 8.86 -9.08
CA GLY A 174 3.34 8.29 -10.35
C GLY A 174 4.41 7.18 -10.19
N ARG A 175 4.88 6.87 -8.97
CA ARG A 175 5.94 5.89 -8.71
C ARG A 175 5.35 4.51 -8.34
N LYS A 176 5.83 3.48 -9.01
CA LYS A 176 5.43 2.07 -8.80
C LYS A 176 6.41 1.40 -7.84
N VAL A 177 6.27 1.69 -6.56
CA VAL A 177 7.21 1.25 -5.52
C VAL A 177 6.45 0.68 -4.32
N LEU A 178 7.12 -0.12 -3.50
CA LEU A 178 6.68 -0.59 -2.19
C LEU A 178 7.84 -0.51 -1.19
N GLY A 179 7.53 -0.43 0.08
CA GLY A 179 8.49 -0.70 1.12
C GLY A 179 8.84 -2.19 1.20
N VAL A 180 9.99 -2.49 1.79
CA VAL A 180 10.52 -3.86 1.85
C VAL A 180 9.61 -4.82 2.61
N GLY A 181 8.92 -4.33 3.63
CA GLY A 181 8.00 -5.13 4.43
C GLY A 181 6.86 -5.67 3.59
N GLU A 182 6.08 -4.80 2.96
CA GLU A 182 4.98 -5.20 2.10
C GLU A 182 5.47 -5.96 0.85
N GLY A 183 6.60 -5.56 0.26
CA GLY A 183 7.22 -6.30 -0.83
C GLY A 183 7.51 -7.76 -0.46
N SER A 184 7.90 -8.03 0.80
CA SER A 184 8.13 -9.38 1.31
C SER A 184 6.85 -10.21 1.43
N GLY A 185 5.70 -9.56 1.54
CA GLY A 185 4.36 -10.18 1.49
C GLY A 185 3.83 -10.41 0.08
N MET A 186 4.43 -9.80 -0.93
CA MET A 186 4.11 -10.07 -2.33
C MET A 186 4.88 -11.29 -2.87
N PHE A 187 6.18 -11.31 -2.64
CA PHE A 187 7.12 -12.33 -3.13
C PHE A 187 8.33 -12.43 -2.19
N PRO A 188 8.99 -13.60 -2.06
CA PRO A 188 10.18 -13.74 -1.22
C PRO A 188 11.26 -12.70 -1.50
N VAL A 189 11.75 -12.07 -0.44
CA VAL A 189 12.84 -11.08 -0.45
C VAL A 189 14.12 -11.72 0.09
N ASP A 190 15.24 -11.43 -0.53
CA ASP A 190 16.56 -11.79 -0.03
C ASP A 190 16.96 -10.79 1.09
N PRO A 191 17.15 -11.25 2.34
CA PRO A 191 17.49 -10.38 3.46
C PRO A 191 18.85 -9.69 3.33
N ALA A 192 19.75 -10.21 2.49
CA ALA A 192 21.08 -9.62 2.29
C ALA A 192 21.03 -8.40 1.37
N THR A 193 20.13 -8.42 0.38
CA THR A 193 19.99 -7.34 -0.61
C THR A 193 18.77 -6.46 -0.36
N CYS A 194 17.80 -6.92 0.45
CA CYS A 194 16.49 -6.31 0.64
C CYS A 194 15.72 -6.12 -0.69
N GLN A 195 15.97 -7.00 -1.66
CA GLN A 195 15.29 -7.03 -2.96
C GLN A 195 14.64 -8.40 -3.17
N TYR A 196 13.75 -8.53 -4.16
CA TYR A 196 13.16 -9.82 -4.51
C TYR A 196 14.25 -10.86 -4.78
N ASP A 197 14.08 -12.06 -4.21
CA ASP A 197 15.04 -13.15 -4.34
C ASP A 197 15.18 -13.59 -5.79
N ALA A 198 16.31 -13.24 -6.42
CA ALA A 198 16.56 -13.48 -7.83
C ALA A 198 16.48 -14.97 -8.21
N ALA A 199 16.95 -15.86 -7.34
CA ALA A 199 16.92 -17.28 -7.61
C ALA A 199 15.49 -17.82 -7.63
N ARG A 200 14.62 -17.32 -6.75
CA ARG A 200 13.20 -17.67 -6.72
C ARG A 200 12.43 -17.02 -7.88
N VAL A 201 12.79 -15.80 -8.29
CA VAL A 201 12.25 -15.16 -9.50
C VAL A 201 12.53 -16.03 -10.73
N GLU A 202 13.76 -16.52 -10.89
CA GLU A 202 14.11 -17.41 -12.01
C GLU A 202 13.36 -18.75 -11.95
N LYS A 203 13.19 -19.35 -10.76
CA LYS A 203 12.38 -20.57 -10.60
C LYS A 203 10.93 -20.34 -11.02
N PHE A 204 10.33 -19.22 -10.63
CA PHE A 204 8.97 -18.88 -11.04
C PHE A 204 8.86 -18.65 -12.55
N ASN A 205 9.79 -17.88 -13.14
CA ASN A 205 9.81 -17.65 -14.59
C ASN A 205 9.93 -18.98 -15.36
N ALA A 206 10.77 -19.91 -14.89
CA ALA A 206 10.90 -21.24 -15.51
C ALA A 206 9.60 -22.06 -15.40
N ARG A 207 8.91 -22.00 -14.24
CA ARG A 207 7.62 -22.67 -14.02
C ARG A 207 6.56 -22.22 -15.02
N VAL A 208 6.49 -20.92 -15.31
CA VAL A 208 5.47 -20.32 -16.17
C VAL A 208 5.88 -20.20 -17.64
N ALA A 209 7.11 -20.57 -18.00
CA ALA A 209 7.65 -20.43 -19.36
C ALA A 209 6.80 -21.08 -20.45
N LYS A 210 6.14 -22.20 -20.13
CA LYS A 210 5.26 -22.92 -21.06
C LYS A 210 4.04 -22.11 -21.53
N TYR A 211 3.65 -21.06 -20.80
CA TYR A 211 2.51 -20.20 -21.15
C TYR A 211 2.88 -19.06 -22.10
N ASN A 212 4.19 -18.79 -22.31
CA ASN A 212 4.70 -17.72 -23.18
C ASN A 212 4.11 -16.34 -22.88
N PHE A 213 3.99 -15.98 -21.60
CA PHE A 213 3.52 -14.65 -21.22
C PHE A 213 4.45 -13.55 -21.76
N PRO A 214 3.91 -12.37 -22.14
CA PRO A 214 4.70 -11.27 -22.68
C PRO A 214 5.44 -10.47 -21.58
N TRP A 215 5.55 -11.02 -20.37
CA TRP A 215 6.21 -10.42 -19.20
C TRP A 215 7.01 -11.49 -18.45
N LYS A 216 8.03 -11.06 -17.72
CA LYS A 216 8.67 -11.84 -16.66
C LYS A 216 8.19 -11.29 -15.30
N LEU A 217 8.27 -12.10 -14.25
CA LEU A 217 7.75 -11.70 -12.94
C LEU A 217 8.27 -10.34 -12.50
N ILE A 218 9.57 -10.11 -12.59
CA ILE A 218 10.19 -8.87 -12.13
C ILE A 218 9.70 -7.62 -12.89
N ASP A 219 9.24 -7.77 -14.13
CA ASP A 219 8.78 -6.66 -14.96
C ASP A 219 7.43 -6.12 -14.51
N ILE A 220 6.66 -6.93 -13.78
CA ILE A 220 5.30 -6.59 -13.32
C ILE A 220 5.23 -6.27 -11.83
N LEU A 221 6.29 -6.51 -11.06
CA LEU A 221 6.35 -6.20 -9.64
C LEU A 221 6.79 -4.75 -9.38
N PRO A 222 6.37 -4.12 -8.28
CA PRO A 222 6.86 -2.82 -7.85
C PRO A 222 8.34 -2.89 -7.45
N THR A 223 9.06 -1.79 -7.56
CA THR A 223 10.42 -1.67 -7.02
C THR A 223 10.37 -1.63 -5.49
N ILE A 224 11.21 -2.41 -4.83
CA ILE A 224 11.35 -2.37 -3.36
C ILE A 224 12.24 -1.20 -2.94
N LEU A 225 11.80 -0.47 -1.94
CA LEU A 225 12.51 0.62 -1.28
C LEU A 225 12.69 0.33 0.22
N MET A 226 13.77 0.85 0.78
CA MET A 226 13.99 0.83 2.23
C MET A 226 13.41 2.08 2.89
N ALA A 227 13.13 2.00 4.18
CA ALA A 227 12.73 3.17 4.95
C ALA A 227 13.78 4.30 4.81
N GLY A 228 13.32 5.48 4.39
CA GLY A 228 14.17 6.65 4.13
C GLY A 228 14.61 6.83 2.68
N ASP A 229 14.34 5.85 1.81
CA ASP A 229 14.58 6.02 0.38
C ASP A 229 13.56 7.00 -0.25
N ASP A 230 13.95 7.61 -1.37
CA ASP A 230 13.06 8.49 -2.14
C ASP A 230 11.96 7.68 -2.83
N ALA A 231 10.74 7.83 -2.32
CA ALA A 231 9.55 7.23 -2.90
C ALA A 231 8.77 8.17 -3.84
N GLY A 232 9.31 9.33 -4.13
CA GLY A 232 8.67 10.37 -4.94
C GLY A 232 7.89 11.39 -4.11
N SER A 233 7.18 12.26 -4.83
CA SER A 233 6.40 13.33 -4.22
C SER A 233 4.99 13.40 -4.79
N LEU A 234 4.07 13.99 -4.03
CA LEU A 234 2.70 14.24 -4.44
C LEU A 234 2.69 15.07 -5.73
N THR A 235 2.11 14.51 -6.78
CA THR A 235 1.96 15.21 -8.06
C THR A 235 0.79 16.21 -8.02
N GLU A 236 0.67 17.10 -8.99
CA GLU A 236 -0.50 17.99 -9.09
C GLU A 236 -1.80 17.19 -9.28
N ALA A 237 -1.75 16.11 -10.06
CA ALA A 237 -2.89 15.22 -10.24
C ALA A 237 -3.20 14.47 -8.94
N GLY A 238 -2.17 13.96 -8.25
CA GLY A 238 -2.31 13.30 -6.95
C GLY A 238 -2.87 14.23 -5.87
N ALA A 239 -2.44 15.49 -5.84
CA ALA A 239 -2.97 16.47 -4.90
C ALA A 239 -4.48 16.70 -5.10
N ARG A 240 -4.92 16.86 -6.35
CA ARG A 240 -6.35 16.96 -6.70
C ARG A 240 -7.14 15.68 -6.42
N LEU A 241 -6.48 14.53 -6.54
CA LEU A 241 -7.09 13.23 -6.25
C LEU A 241 -7.26 13.01 -4.74
N LEU A 242 -6.27 13.43 -3.92
CA LEU A 242 -6.34 13.35 -2.47
C LEU A 242 -7.27 14.43 -1.88
N ASP A 243 -7.14 15.65 -2.37
CA ASP A 243 -7.93 16.82 -1.95
C ASP A 243 -8.67 17.46 -3.13
N PRO A 244 -9.92 17.03 -3.43
CA PRO A 244 -10.73 17.61 -4.50
C PRO A 244 -11.04 19.10 -4.34
N THR A 245 -10.85 19.68 -3.14
CA THR A 245 -11.01 21.15 -2.94
C THR A 245 -9.90 21.95 -3.60
N GLY A 246 -8.77 21.31 -3.92
CA GLY A 246 -7.59 21.94 -4.50
C GLY A 246 -6.81 22.82 -3.52
N THR A 247 -7.03 22.65 -2.21
CA THR A 247 -6.30 23.39 -1.16
C THR A 247 -4.89 22.85 -0.96
N LEU A 248 -4.72 21.51 -0.98
CA LEU A 248 -3.43 20.86 -0.78
C LEU A 248 -2.52 21.06 -1.99
N GLN A 249 -1.29 21.49 -1.76
CA GLN A 249 -0.30 21.71 -2.81
C GLN A 249 0.49 20.44 -3.15
N ALA A 250 0.92 20.33 -4.39
CA ALA A 250 1.85 19.29 -4.84
C ALA A 250 3.27 19.46 -4.28
N GLY A 251 4.13 18.45 -4.51
CA GLY A 251 5.55 18.49 -4.13
C GLY A 251 5.85 17.94 -2.74
N ILE A 252 4.85 17.47 -2.00
CA ILE A 252 5.04 16.88 -0.67
C ILE A 252 5.70 15.49 -0.83
N PRO A 253 6.85 15.23 -0.18
CA PRO A 253 7.52 13.94 -0.29
C PRO A 253 6.73 12.81 0.36
N PHE A 254 6.83 11.62 -0.23
CA PHE A 254 6.25 10.38 0.30
C PHE A 254 7.32 9.47 0.89
N CYS A 255 6.95 8.76 1.96
CA CYS A 255 7.67 7.59 2.42
C CYS A 255 7.34 6.38 1.53
N PRO A 256 8.21 5.35 1.45
CA PRO A 256 7.84 4.07 0.87
C PRO A 256 6.57 3.53 1.52
N PRO A 257 5.55 3.11 0.75
CA PRO A 257 4.30 2.60 1.30
C PRO A 257 4.51 1.20 1.88
N GLU A 258 3.96 0.92 3.07
CA GLU A 258 4.19 -0.31 3.83
C GLU A 258 2.88 -0.95 4.27
N GLY A 259 2.95 -2.23 4.63
CA GLY A 259 1.84 -2.96 5.23
C GLY A 259 1.56 -2.56 6.69
N ASP A 260 0.37 -2.90 7.18
CA ASP A 260 -0.05 -2.61 8.56
C ASP A 260 0.76 -3.39 9.61
N ALA A 261 1.29 -4.57 9.28
CA ALA A 261 2.11 -5.35 10.19
C ALA A 261 3.46 -4.66 10.45
N GLU A 262 4.14 -4.15 9.41
CA GLU A 262 5.45 -3.47 9.54
C GLU A 262 5.30 -2.13 10.25
N THR A 263 4.31 -1.32 9.84
CA THR A 263 4.03 -0.05 10.53
C THR A 263 3.59 -0.27 11.96
N GLY A 264 2.86 -1.35 12.25
CA GLY A 264 2.49 -1.78 13.60
C GLY A 264 3.69 -2.14 14.47
N MET A 265 4.71 -2.79 13.93
CA MET A 265 5.95 -3.09 14.64
C MET A 265 6.68 -1.80 15.07
N VAL A 266 6.73 -0.79 14.19
CA VAL A 266 7.31 0.52 14.51
C VAL A 266 6.46 1.24 15.55
N ALA A 267 5.15 1.29 15.37
CA ALA A 267 4.21 1.98 16.27
C ALA A 267 4.23 1.41 17.71
N THR A 268 4.46 0.11 17.85
CA THR A 268 4.55 -0.57 19.16
C THR A 268 5.96 -0.69 19.69
N ASN A 269 6.94 -0.08 19.02
CA ASN A 269 8.38 -0.18 19.35
C ASN A 269 8.88 -1.64 19.45
N SER A 270 8.41 -2.49 18.54
CA SER A 270 8.68 -3.94 18.54
C SER A 270 9.72 -4.36 17.48
N ILE A 271 10.65 -3.47 17.14
CA ILE A 271 11.69 -3.68 16.13
C ILE A 271 12.99 -4.27 16.69
N ALA A 272 13.15 -4.32 18.02
CA ALA A 272 14.34 -4.87 18.65
C ALA A 272 14.32 -6.41 18.61
N PRO A 273 15.51 -7.09 18.59
CA PRO A 273 15.57 -8.53 18.70
C PRO A 273 14.80 -9.06 19.92
N ARG A 274 13.99 -10.10 19.74
CA ARG A 274 13.14 -10.75 20.76
C ARG A 274 11.95 -9.89 21.22
N THR A 275 11.60 -8.88 20.47
CA THR A 275 10.30 -8.21 20.61
C THR A 275 9.35 -8.69 19.51
N GLY A 276 8.07 -8.42 19.66
CA GLY A 276 7.07 -8.81 18.68
C GLY A 276 5.83 -7.93 18.77
N ASN A 277 5.11 -7.87 17.67
CA ASN A 277 3.80 -7.22 17.57
C ASN A 277 2.76 -8.27 17.22
N VAL A 278 1.58 -8.19 17.83
CA VAL A 278 0.43 -9.03 17.49
C VAL A 278 -0.75 -8.13 17.20
N SER A 279 -1.23 -8.19 15.96
CA SER A 279 -2.53 -7.60 15.60
C SER A 279 -3.62 -8.60 15.97
N ALA A 280 -4.51 -8.20 16.87
CA ALA A 280 -5.68 -8.97 17.27
C ALA A 280 -6.93 -8.12 17.03
N GLY A 281 -7.87 -8.65 16.24
CA GLY A 281 -9.14 -8.01 15.94
C GLY A 281 -10.32 -8.83 16.42
#